data_681e7f4d08cfa68234fbec55d904de2d
#
_entry.id   681e7f4d08cfa68234fbec55d904de2d
#
_cell.length_a   1.000
_cell.length_b   1.000
_cell.length_c   1.000
_cell.angle_alpha   90.00
_cell.angle_beta   90.00
_cell.angle_gamma   90.00
#
_symmetry.space_group_name_H-M   'P 1'
#
loop_
_entity.id
_entity.type
_entity.pdbx_description
1 polymer ?
#
loop_
_entity_poly.entity_id
_entity_poly.type
_entity_poly.pdbx_seq_one_letter_code
_entity_poly.pdbx_strand_id
1 'polypeptide(L)'
;IVDVPGHQKFIRNMVAGASTIHIGLLVIAADDGIMPQTIEHLHILNSLSINNGITVITKIDLVDDEWTDLVVSEVEELEINTIFKDGPILKVDSLSNKGIDVLKQTIISLASSIKINQRSKYFKMHVDRVFSKKGYGPVVTGTIKSGKITSGDKIEILPDKLIAQVRGIQTH
;
A
#
# COMPACT_ATOMS: atom_id res chain seq x y z
N ILE A 1 2.02 -6.99 2.49
CA ILE A 1 1.27 -6.65 1.26
C ILE A 1 -0.18 -6.42 1.66
N VAL A 2 -0.76 -5.34 1.19
CA VAL A 2 -2.19 -5.01 1.36
C VAL A 2 -2.83 -5.12 -0.01
N ASP A 3 -3.67 -6.12 -0.20
CA ASP A 3 -4.49 -6.26 -1.39
C ASP A 3 -5.75 -5.43 -1.21
N VAL A 4 -6.04 -4.57 -2.18
CA VAL A 4 -7.21 -3.69 -2.15
C VAL A 4 -8.20 -4.10 -3.23
N PRO A 5 -9.48 -4.27 -2.86
CA PRO A 5 -10.49 -4.68 -3.85
C PRO A 5 -10.61 -3.63 -4.95
N GLY A 6 -10.53 -4.06 -6.21
CA GLY A 6 -10.61 -3.20 -7.39
C GLY A 6 -11.98 -2.57 -7.65
N HIS A 7 -13.02 -2.89 -6.88
CA HIS A 7 -14.37 -2.42 -7.14
C HIS A 7 -14.66 -1.08 -6.42
N GLN A 8 -15.24 -0.10 -7.12
CA GLN A 8 -15.60 1.26 -6.63
C GLN A 8 -16.25 1.28 -5.24
N LYS A 9 -17.07 0.28 -4.91
CA LYS A 9 -17.73 0.19 -3.59
C LYS A 9 -16.78 0.09 -2.40
N PHE A 10 -15.51 -0.27 -2.64
CA PHE A 10 -14.52 -0.52 -1.60
C PHE A 10 -13.41 0.55 -1.50
N ILE A 11 -13.51 1.63 -2.26
CA ILE A 11 -12.56 2.76 -2.26
C ILE A 11 -12.32 3.30 -0.83
N ARG A 12 -13.37 3.37 0.01
CA ARG A 12 -13.23 3.82 1.40
C ARG A 12 -12.29 2.93 2.22
N ASN A 13 -12.32 1.62 1.99
CA ASN A 13 -11.45 0.68 2.69
C ASN A 13 -9.99 0.80 2.19
N MET A 14 -9.82 1.11 0.91
CA MET A 14 -8.52 1.40 0.31
C MET A 14 -7.87 2.63 0.96
N VAL A 15 -8.60 3.73 1.06
CA VAL A 15 -8.10 4.98 1.66
C VAL A 15 -7.77 4.81 3.14
N ALA A 16 -8.58 4.08 3.89
CA ALA A 16 -8.33 3.83 5.32
C ALA A 16 -7.03 3.06 5.57
N GLY A 17 -6.68 2.09 4.70
CA GLY A 17 -5.43 1.32 4.78
C GLY A 17 -4.19 2.06 4.26
N ALA A 18 -4.39 3.04 3.40
CA ALA A 18 -3.31 3.65 2.61
C ALA A 18 -2.34 4.54 3.39
N SER A 19 -2.73 4.99 4.59
CA SER A 19 -1.85 5.84 5.43
C SER A 19 -0.55 5.15 5.87
N THR A 20 -0.40 3.85 5.59
CA THR A 20 0.77 3.02 5.95
C THR A 20 1.48 2.42 4.75
N ILE A 21 0.98 2.70 3.55
CA ILE A 21 1.55 2.20 2.31
C ILE A 21 2.75 3.06 1.92
N HIS A 22 3.86 2.42 1.60
CA HIS A 22 5.10 3.08 1.19
C HIS A 22 5.38 2.90 -0.31
N ILE A 23 4.83 1.85 -0.91
CA ILE A 23 4.97 1.53 -2.34
C ILE A 23 3.58 1.24 -2.88
N GLY A 24 3.17 1.94 -3.93
CA GLY A 24 1.98 1.62 -4.72
C GLY A 24 2.33 0.61 -5.80
N LEU A 25 1.50 -0.43 -5.95
CA LEU A 25 1.61 -1.37 -7.04
C LEU A 25 0.37 -1.22 -7.93
N LEU A 26 0.54 -0.68 -9.13
CA LEU A 26 -0.51 -0.57 -10.13
C LEU A 26 -0.46 -1.81 -11.03
N VAL A 27 -1.52 -2.61 -11.02
CA VAL A 27 -1.58 -3.87 -11.77
C VAL A 27 -2.58 -3.72 -12.91
N ILE A 28 -2.12 -3.94 -14.14
CA ILE A 28 -2.89 -3.82 -15.37
C ILE A 28 -2.75 -5.14 -16.13
N ALA A 29 -3.86 -5.73 -16.56
CA ALA A 29 -3.83 -6.91 -17.39
C ALA A 29 -3.64 -6.51 -18.86
N ALA A 30 -2.71 -7.12 -19.57
CA ALA A 30 -2.38 -6.78 -20.95
C ALA A 30 -3.56 -7.01 -21.90
N ASP A 31 -4.39 -8.02 -21.62
CA ASP A 31 -5.57 -8.35 -22.41
C ASP A 31 -6.72 -7.32 -22.25
N ASP A 32 -6.81 -6.67 -21.10
CA ASP A 32 -7.85 -5.67 -20.80
C ASP A 32 -7.39 -4.22 -21.07
N GLY A 33 -6.08 -3.95 -20.99
CA GLY A 33 -5.50 -2.62 -21.09
C GLY A 33 -5.90 -1.69 -19.95
N ILE A 34 -5.89 -0.37 -20.22
CA ILE A 34 -6.29 0.65 -19.24
C ILE A 34 -7.81 0.68 -19.10
N MET A 35 -8.31 0.30 -17.96
CA MET A 35 -9.72 0.32 -17.61
C MET A 35 -10.09 1.60 -16.85
N PRO A 36 -11.38 2.03 -16.85
CA PRO A 36 -11.81 3.18 -16.04
C PRO A 36 -11.42 3.07 -14.56
N GLN A 37 -11.49 1.85 -14.00
CA GLN A 37 -11.07 1.60 -12.62
C GLN A 37 -9.56 1.82 -12.42
N THR A 38 -8.73 1.54 -13.41
CA THR A 38 -7.28 1.80 -13.38
C THR A 38 -7.01 3.28 -13.16
N ILE A 39 -7.73 4.15 -13.91
CA ILE A 39 -7.62 5.61 -13.80
C ILE A 39 -8.08 6.09 -12.41
N GLU A 40 -9.22 5.58 -11.92
CA GLU A 40 -9.72 5.93 -10.59
C GLU A 40 -8.72 5.55 -9.49
N HIS A 41 -8.17 4.34 -9.53
CA HIS A 41 -7.18 3.86 -8.56
C HIS A 41 -5.89 4.68 -8.62
N LEU A 42 -5.44 5.04 -9.83
CA LEU A 42 -4.27 5.89 -10.01
C LEU A 42 -4.47 7.27 -9.36
N HIS A 43 -5.63 7.90 -9.55
CA HIS A 43 -5.96 9.16 -8.90
C HIS A 43 -5.98 9.05 -7.39
N ILE A 44 -6.49 7.95 -6.84
CA ILE A 44 -6.50 7.71 -5.41
C ILE A 44 -5.07 7.53 -4.90
N LEU A 45 -4.27 6.68 -5.52
CA LEU A 45 -2.88 6.46 -5.14
C LEU A 45 -2.07 7.76 -5.20
N ASN A 46 -2.30 8.58 -6.21
CA ASN A 46 -1.66 9.89 -6.35
C ASN A 46 -2.07 10.90 -5.26
N SER A 47 -3.31 10.77 -4.74
CA SER A 47 -3.80 11.61 -3.62
C SER A 47 -3.28 11.14 -2.25
N LEU A 48 -2.78 9.93 -2.15
CA LEU A 48 -2.17 9.38 -0.96
C LEU A 48 -0.70 9.77 -0.98
N SER A 49 -0.13 10.17 0.15
CA SER A 49 1.28 10.58 0.27
C SER A 49 2.26 9.39 0.06
N ILE A 50 2.04 8.62 -1.00
CA ILE A 50 2.90 7.53 -1.46
C ILE A 50 3.90 8.15 -2.42
N ASN A 51 5.18 7.82 -2.28
CA ASN A 51 6.24 8.43 -3.08
C ASN A 51 6.90 7.46 -4.08
N ASN A 52 6.49 6.20 -4.06
CA ASN A 52 7.09 5.19 -4.93
C ASN A 52 5.98 4.34 -5.56
N GLY A 53 6.01 4.23 -6.88
CA GLY A 53 5.10 3.40 -7.66
C GLY A 53 5.85 2.35 -8.46
N ILE A 54 5.23 1.21 -8.66
CA ILE A 54 5.64 0.17 -9.62
C ILE A 54 4.41 -0.19 -10.43
N THR A 55 4.52 -0.17 -11.74
CA THR A 55 3.46 -0.66 -12.62
C THR A 55 3.78 -2.05 -13.11
N VAL A 56 2.80 -2.92 -13.09
CA VAL A 56 2.94 -4.33 -13.47
C VAL A 56 1.91 -4.66 -14.54
N ILE A 57 2.38 -4.95 -15.73
CA ILE A 57 1.57 -5.46 -16.83
C ILE A 57 1.54 -6.99 -16.71
N THR A 58 0.36 -7.53 -16.41
CA THR A 58 0.15 -8.97 -16.21
C THR A 58 -0.47 -9.63 -17.44
N LYS A 59 -0.53 -10.96 -17.45
CA LYS A 59 -1.16 -11.76 -18.53
C LYS A 59 -0.55 -11.48 -19.92
N ILE A 60 0.75 -11.23 -19.97
CA ILE A 60 1.44 -10.96 -21.26
C ILE A 60 1.48 -12.19 -22.17
N ASP A 61 1.12 -13.35 -21.67
CA ASP A 61 0.97 -14.60 -22.41
C ASP A 61 -0.31 -14.67 -23.26
N LEU A 62 -1.29 -13.80 -22.99
CA LEU A 62 -2.58 -13.77 -23.70
C LEU A 62 -2.57 -12.85 -24.92
N VAL A 63 -1.52 -12.07 -25.11
CA VAL A 63 -1.41 -11.08 -26.20
C VAL A 63 -0.02 -11.18 -26.85
N ASP A 64 0.13 -10.59 -28.03
CA ASP A 64 1.44 -10.49 -28.67
C ASP A 64 2.30 -9.36 -28.10
N ASP A 65 3.57 -9.34 -28.50
CA ASP A 65 4.53 -8.37 -28.02
C ASP A 65 4.17 -6.93 -28.50
N GLU A 66 3.62 -6.77 -29.72
CA GLU A 66 3.23 -5.46 -30.27
C GLU A 66 2.08 -4.86 -29.45
N TRP A 67 1.10 -5.68 -29.10
CA TRP A 67 0.00 -5.24 -28.23
C TRP A 67 0.49 -4.90 -26.82
N THR A 68 1.39 -5.73 -26.27
CA THR A 68 2.00 -5.47 -24.96
C THR A 68 2.74 -4.14 -24.95
N ASP A 69 3.50 -3.81 -26.01
CA ASP A 69 4.24 -2.55 -26.14
C ASP A 69 3.29 -1.35 -26.30
N LEU A 70 2.17 -1.53 -26.98
CA LEU A 70 1.12 -0.51 -27.06
C LEU A 70 0.54 -0.20 -25.67
N VAL A 71 0.17 -1.21 -24.91
CA VAL A 71 -0.34 -1.03 -23.54
C VAL A 71 0.70 -0.33 -22.64
N VAL A 72 1.97 -0.68 -22.75
CA VAL A 72 3.04 0.02 -22.03
C VAL A 72 3.08 1.49 -22.40
N SER A 73 3.02 1.83 -23.68
CA SER A 73 3.06 3.23 -24.13
C SER A 73 1.86 4.04 -23.63
N GLU A 74 0.66 3.45 -23.62
CA GLU A 74 -0.53 4.09 -23.06
C GLU A 74 -0.40 4.32 -21.55
N VAL A 75 0.19 3.37 -20.84
CA VAL A 75 0.47 3.47 -19.40
C VAL A 75 1.48 4.56 -19.10
N GLU A 76 2.59 4.62 -19.85
CA GLU A 76 3.58 5.70 -19.72
C GLU A 76 2.95 7.09 -19.88
N GLU A 77 2.06 7.24 -20.86
CA GLU A 77 1.33 8.50 -21.11
C GLU A 77 0.39 8.84 -19.92
N LEU A 78 -0.31 7.84 -19.40
CA LEU A 78 -1.21 8.00 -18.25
C LEU A 78 -0.44 8.40 -16.97
N GLU A 79 0.78 7.94 -16.80
CA GLU A 79 1.59 8.12 -15.60
C GLU A 79 2.35 9.46 -15.52
N ILE A 80 2.41 10.26 -16.59
CA ILE A 80 3.24 11.47 -16.72
C ILE A 80 3.16 12.43 -15.51
N ASN A 81 1.99 12.57 -14.90
CA ASN A 81 1.75 13.48 -13.78
C ASN A 81 1.44 12.75 -12.46
N THR A 82 1.94 11.54 -12.30
CA THR A 82 1.65 10.70 -11.15
C THR A 82 2.93 10.28 -10.40
N ILE A 83 2.74 9.62 -9.26
CA ILE A 83 3.84 9.01 -8.48
C ILE A 83 4.53 7.86 -9.22
N PHE A 84 3.94 7.38 -10.32
CA PHE A 84 4.45 6.26 -11.12
C PHE A 84 5.37 6.72 -12.26
N LYS A 85 5.38 8.01 -12.61
CA LYS A 85 6.11 8.58 -13.75
C LYS A 85 7.55 8.09 -13.92
N ASP A 86 8.29 8.05 -12.81
CA ASP A 86 9.69 7.60 -12.82
C ASP A 86 9.83 6.17 -12.26
N GLY A 87 8.70 5.48 -12.08
CA GLY A 87 8.64 4.12 -11.59
C GLY A 87 8.91 3.08 -12.67
N PRO A 88 9.32 1.86 -12.29
CA PRO A 88 9.50 0.79 -13.25
C PRO A 88 8.15 0.24 -13.72
N ILE A 89 8.03 0.00 -15.02
CA ILE A 89 6.95 -0.79 -15.63
C ILE A 89 7.50 -2.18 -15.91
N LEU A 90 6.90 -3.19 -15.30
CA LEU A 90 7.35 -4.58 -15.38
C LEU A 90 6.30 -5.44 -16.07
N LYS A 91 6.75 -6.26 -17.02
CA LYS A 91 5.92 -7.21 -17.75
C LYS A 91 6.04 -8.58 -17.08
N VAL A 92 4.90 -9.18 -16.71
CA VAL A 92 4.88 -10.46 -16.01
C VAL A 92 3.82 -11.42 -16.56
N ASP A 93 4.16 -12.70 -16.51
CA ASP A 93 3.21 -13.79 -16.62
C ASP A 93 3.31 -14.68 -15.38
N SER A 94 2.21 -14.75 -14.63
CA SER A 94 2.17 -15.51 -13.37
C SER A 94 2.07 -17.02 -13.60
N LEU A 95 1.64 -17.49 -14.78
CA LEU A 95 1.53 -18.91 -15.09
C LEU A 95 2.90 -19.51 -15.40
N SER A 96 3.70 -18.83 -16.25
CA SER A 96 5.05 -19.27 -16.58
C SER A 96 6.12 -18.75 -15.61
N ASN A 97 5.76 -17.87 -14.66
CA ASN A 97 6.67 -17.13 -13.81
C ASN A 97 7.60 -16.15 -14.55
N LYS A 98 7.31 -15.82 -15.81
CA LYS A 98 8.09 -14.84 -16.59
C LYS A 98 8.01 -13.46 -15.91
N GLY A 99 9.14 -12.83 -15.61
CA GLY A 99 9.23 -11.50 -15.01
C GLY A 99 8.97 -11.45 -13.48
N ILE A 100 8.49 -12.51 -12.85
CA ILE A 100 8.14 -12.53 -11.41
C ILE A 100 9.36 -12.31 -10.52
N ASP A 101 10.51 -12.88 -10.86
CA ASP A 101 11.72 -12.69 -10.05
C ASP A 101 12.25 -11.24 -10.15
N VAL A 102 12.13 -10.62 -11.33
CA VAL A 102 12.47 -9.20 -11.52
C VAL A 102 11.54 -8.33 -10.66
N LEU A 103 10.24 -8.61 -10.68
CA LEU A 103 9.25 -7.91 -9.84
C LEU A 103 9.59 -8.02 -8.34
N LYS A 104 9.90 -9.22 -7.86
CA LYS A 104 10.31 -9.45 -6.46
C LYS A 104 11.55 -8.63 -6.10
N GLN A 105 12.58 -8.68 -6.93
CA GLN A 105 13.82 -7.94 -6.71
C GLN A 105 13.60 -6.43 -6.72
N THR A 106 12.77 -5.93 -7.62
CA THR A 106 12.40 -4.51 -7.69
C THR A 106 11.69 -4.06 -6.42
N ILE A 107 10.70 -4.82 -5.95
CA ILE A 107 10.00 -4.52 -4.69
C ILE A 107 10.98 -4.50 -3.51
N ILE A 108 11.87 -5.50 -3.39
CA ILE A 108 12.85 -5.59 -2.30
C ILE A 108 13.83 -4.40 -2.36
N SER A 109 14.32 -4.06 -3.56
CA SER A 109 15.22 -2.93 -3.77
C SER A 109 14.57 -1.62 -3.33
N LEU A 110 13.36 -1.35 -3.81
CA LEU A 110 12.60 -0.16 -3.42
C LEU A 110 12.30 -0.13 -1.91
N ALA A 111 11.85 -1.24 -1.35
CA ALA A 111 11.58 -1.33 0.09
C ALA A 111 12.83 -1.05 0.92
N SER A 112 13.99 -1.50 0.47
CA SER A 112 15.29 -1.26 1.14
C SER A 112 15.75 0.19 1.03
N SER A 113 15.36 0.90 -0.02
CA SER A 113 15.70 2.32 -0.22
C SER A 113 14.83 3.27 0.61
N ILE A 114 13.66 2.82 1.04
CA ILE A 114 12.72 3.64 1.81
C ILE A 114 13.25 3.85 3.22
N LYS A 115 13.67 5.07 3.49
CA LYS A 115 14.03 5.47 4.85
C LYS A 115 12.74 5.72 5.65
N ILE A 116 12.33 4.73 6.43
CA ILE A 116 11.25 4.94 7.40
C ILE A 116 11.76 5.97 8.41
N ASN A 117 11.13 7.13 8.42
CA ASN A 117 11.54 8.25 9.25
C ASN A 117 11.17 7.96 10.72
N GLN A 118 11.99 7.16 11.41
CA GLN A 118 11.83 6.83 12.84
C GLN A 118 12.20 8.01 13.77
N ARG A 119 12.22 9.26 13.24
CA ARG A 119 12.76 10.42 13.95
C ARG A 119 11.94 10.90 15.16
N SER A 120 10.75 10.37 15.37
CA SER A 120 9.99 10.75 16.56
C SER A 120 10.33 9.85 17.73
N LYS A 121 10.81 10.43 18.83
CA LYS A 121 11.00 9.75 20.11
C LYS A 121 9.66 9.36 20.76
N TYR A 122 8.56 9.97 20.32
CA TYR A 122 7.25 9.77 20.91
C TYR A 122 6.48 8.69 20.13
N PHE A 123 5.88 7.77 20.87
CA PHE A 123 4.95 6.81 20.33
C PHE A 123 3.70 7.54 19.82
N LYS A 124 3.29 7.23 18.60
CA LYS A 124 2.05 7.69 18.01
C LYS A 124 1.41 6.57 17.21
N MET A 125 0.15 6.29 17.52
CA MET A 125 -0.67 5.31 16.80
C MET A 125 -2.03 5.94 16.48
N HIS A 126 -2.48 5.78 15.25
CA HIS A 126 -3.86 6.09 14.90
C HIS A 126 -4.72 4.88 15.23
N VAL A 127 -5.81 5.12 15.97
CA VAL A 127 -6.75 4.07 16.35
C VAL A 127 -7.74 3.88 15.20
N ASP A 128 -7.81 2.67 14.68
CA ASP A 128 -8.74 2.29 13.60
C ASP A 128 -10.02 1.71 14.17
N ARG A 129 -9.92 0.89 15.24
CA ARG A 129 -11.06 0.22 15.86
C ARG A 129 -10.88 0.15 17.38
N VAL A 130 -12.01 0.18 18.08
CA VAL A 130 -12.09 -0.03 19.52
C VAL A 130 -13.14 -1.11 19.79
N PHE A 131 -12.80 -2.08 20.62
CA PHE A 131 -13.73 -3.11 21.07
C PHE A 131 -13.39 -3.57 22.49
N SER A 132 -14.33 -4.19 23.16
CA SER A 132 -14.11 -4.74 24.50
C SER A 132 -13.91 -6.25 24.42
N LYS A 133 -12.88 -6.76 25.06
CA LYS A 133 -12.63 -8.19 25.19
C LYS A 133 -12.79 -8.62 26.63
N LYS A 134 -13.64 -9.64 26.88
CA LYS A 134 -13.90 -10.16 28.23
C LYS A 134 -12.59 -10.56 28.91
N GLY A 135 -12.34 -10.04 30.11
CA GLY A 135 -11.12 -10.28 30.89
C GLY A 135 -9.94 -9.35 30.57
N TYR A 136 -9.96 -8.64 29.44
CA TYR A 136 -8.88 -7.74 29.02
C TYR A 136 -9.25 -6.27 29.09
N GLY A 137 -10.55 -5.96 29.05
CA GLY A 137 -11.05 -4.59 28.99
C GLY A 137 -11.06 -4.02 27.57
N PRO A 138 -10.95 -2.70 27.41
CA PRO A 138 -10.92 -2.07 26.09
C PRO A 138 -9.64 -2.45 25.33
N VAL A 139 -9.81 -2.83 24.08
CA VAL A 139 -8.74 -3.16 23.14
C VAL A 139 -8.85 -2.21 21.95
N VAL A 140 -7.74 -1.66 21.53
CA VAL A 140 -7.65 -0.80 20.36
C VAL A 140 -6.76 -1.47 19.30
N THR A 141 -7.15 -1.34 18.04
CA THR A 141 -6.30 -1.68 16.90
C THR A 141 -5.95 -0.42 16.13
N GLY A 142 -4.80 -0.45 15.50
CA GLY A 142 -4.33 0.69 14.73
C GLY A 142 -2.91 0.50 14.23
N THR A 143 -2.42 1.50 13.50
CA THR A 143 -1.09 1.49 12.93
C THR A 143 -0.17 2.46 13.66
N ILE A 144 1.00 1.96 14.08
CA ILE A 144 2.04 2.78 14.67
C ILE A 144 2.64 3.70 13.60
N LYS A 145 2.56 5.00 13.82
CA LYS A 145 3.14 6.02 12.94
C LYS A 145 4.55 6.42 13.35
N SER A 146 4.86 6.34 14.65
CA SER A 146 6.18 6.70 15.16
C SER A 146 6.43 6.12 16.56
N GLY A 147 7.70 6.05 16.93
CA GLY A 147 8.14 5.61 18.25
C GLY A 147 8.00 4.12 18.48
N LYS A 148 8.12 3.73 19.74
CA LYS A 148 7.99 2.35 20.21
C LYS A 148 7.07 2.30 21.41
N ILE A 149 6.45 1.16 21.66
CA ILE A 149 5.60 0.91 22.80
C ILE A 149 5.84 -0.48 23.34
N THR A 150 5.82 -0.62 24.65
CA THR A 150 5.95 -1.88 25.36
C THR A 150 4.81 -2.08 26.36
N SER A 151 4.57 -3.31 26.74
CA SER A 151 3.62 -3.60 27.82
C SER A 151 4.09 -2.96 29.12
N GLY A 152 3.18 -2.29 29.82
CA GLY A 152 3.47 -1.51 31.01
C GLY A 152 3.61 0.00 30.78
N ASP A 153 3.85 0.43 29.55
CA ASP A 153 3.97 1.85 29.22
C ASP A 153 2.68 2.62 29.50
N LYS A 154 2.84 3.89 29.89
CA LYS A 154 1.73 4.84 29.98
C LYS A 154 1.57 5.58 28.67
N ILE A 155 0.35 5.66 28.19
CA ILE A 155 -0.01 6.37 26.95
C ILE A 155 -1.04 7.45 27.25
N GLU A 156 -1.04 8.49 26.46
CA GLU A 156 -2.08 9.52 26.41
C GLU A 156 -3.00 9.26 25.22
N ILE A 157 -4.29 9.23 25.46
CA ILE A 157 -5.32 9.02 24.43
C ILE A 157 -5.90 10.39 24.09
N LEU A 158 -5.74 10.80 22.86
CA LEU A 158 -6.26 12.06 22.34
C LEU A 158 -7.66 11.85 21.70
N PRO A 159 -8.53 12.89 21.68
CA PRO A 159 -8.27 14.28 22.07
C PRO A 159 -8.42 14.56 23.59
N ASP A 160 -9.04 13.65 24.33
CA ASP A 160 -9.47 13.90 25.72
C ASP A 160 -8.32 13.83 26.73
N LYS A 161 -7.09 13.56 26.30
CA LYS A 161 -5.88 13.45 27.12
C LYS A 161 -5.98 12.43 28.26
N LEU A 162 -6.73 11.36 28.05
CA LEU A 162 -6.89 10.29 29.02
C LEU A 162 -5.58 9.48 29.13
N ILE A 163 -5.15 9.22 30.36
CA ILE A 163 -3.98 8.40 30.60
C ILE A 163 -4.40 6.94 30.80
N ALA A 164 -3.79 6.06 30.04
CA ALA A 164 -4.01 4.62 30.17
C ALA A 164 -2.67 3.88 30.24
N GLN A 165 -2.69 2.68 30.83
CA GLN A 165 -1.55 1.79 30.84
C GLN A 165 -1.77 0.65 29.86
N VAL A 166 -0.75 0.37 29.08
CA VAL A 166 -0.72 -0.74 28.11
C VAL A 166 -0.60 -2.05 28.88
N ARG A 167 -1.63 -2.90 28.84
CA ARG A 167 -1.63 -4.20 29.51
C ARG A 167 -1.00 -5.31 28.70
N GLY A 168 -1.09 -5.20 27.38
CA GLY A 168 -0.54 -6.18 26.47
C GLY A 168 -0.55 -5.65 25.03
N ILE A 169 0.31 -6.22 24.22
CA ILE A 169 0.45 -5.87 22.80
C ILE A 169 0.41 -7.17 22.02
N GLN A 170 -0.32 -7.17 20.92
CA GLN A 170 -0.33 -8.24 19.95
C GLN A 170 -0.01 -7.65 18.59
N THR A 171 0.97 -8.22 17.92
CA THR A 171 1.26 -8.02 16.50
C THR A 171 0.81 -9.28 15.75
N HIS A 172 0.36 -9.13 14.54
CA HIS A 172 -0.07 -10.27 13.68
C HIS A 172 1.09 -11.16 13.27
#